data_7c510f7fd45e79e7393fcaba1d4da3a9
#
_entry.id   7c510f7fd45e79e7393fcaba1d4da3a9
#
_cell.length_a   1.000
_cell.length_b   1.000
_cell.length_c   1.000
_cell.angle_alpha   90.00
_cell.angle_beta   90.00
_cell.angle_gamma   90.00
#
_symmetry.space_group_name_H-M   'P 1'
#
loop_
_entity.id
_entity.type
_entity.pdbx_description
1 polymer ?
#
loop_
_entity_poly.entity_id
_entity_poly.type
_entity_poly.pdbx_seq_one_letter_code
_entity_poly.pdbx_strand_id
1 'polypeptide(L)'
;PGAEKWQGILDALKEEYALASLQILPQCHIVNDVIQNKKEVGFIARKGKDVKSRLEQVPGISDKTIVFIYLGDMGAQSVQWENLQQLEDMVFLTRDPLPKNVANLFVLDDRFLYQDLIASSDIVCTKAGYSTLSTAFAHDKPVISCSRENFHEFATMRDYMSDKQIGLIMDSTKFFSCDWEDDIRKALKFSVKGKVPLNGEDEVMKIIDCILKG
;
A
#
# COMPACT_ATOMS: atom_id res chain seq x y z
N PRO A 1 -21.13 -1.61 -24.47
CA PRO A 1 -20.55 -1.45 -25.80
C PRO A 1 -19.01 -1.44 -25.75
N GLY A 2 -18.35 -2.48 -25.25
CA GLY A 2 -16.90 -2.51 -25.12
C GLY A 2 -16.30 -3.92 -24.96
N ALA A 3 -17.05 -4.86 -24.43
CA ALA A 3 -16.56 -6.21 -24.18
C ALA A 3 -16.18 -6.93 -25.48
N GLU A 4 -17.00 -6.83 -26.53
CA GLU A 4 -16.74 -7.47 -27.81
C GLU A 4 -15.43 -7.02 -28.47
N LYS A 5 -15.06 -5.73 -28.30
CA LYS A 5 -13.80 -5.19 -28.86
C LYS A 5 -12.56 -5.85 -28.24
N TRP A 6 -12.66 -6.34 -27.01
CA TRP A 6 -11.54 -6.94 -26.27
C TRP A 6 -11.55 -8.47 -26.30
N GLN A 7 -12.59 -9.10 -26.86
CA GLN A 7 -12.77 -10.55 -26.79
C GLN A 7 -11.56 -11.31 -27.37
N GLY A 8 -11.05 -10.92 -28.54
CA GLY A 8 -9.88 -11.55 -29.15
C GLY A 8 -8.61 -11.45 -28.30
N ILE A 9 -8.42 -10.32 -27.60
CA ILE A 9 -7.29 -10.15 -26.68
C ILE A 9 -7.48 -11.01 -25.44
N LEU A 10 -8.71 -11.07 -24.90
CA LEU A 10 -9.02 -11.90 -23.73
C LEU A 10 -8.83 -13.39 -24.03
N ASP A 11 -9.21 -13.84 -25.23
CA ASP A 11 -9.05 -15.24 -25.63
C ASP A 11 -7.56 -15.59 -25.81
N ALA A 12 -6.76 -14.72 -26.43
CA ALA A 12 -5.32 -14.90 -26.55
C ALA A 12 -4.64 -14.95 -25.15
N LEU A 13 -5.02 -14.05 -24.22
CA LEU A 13 -4.49 -14.07 -22.85
C LEU A 13 -4.88 -15.34 -22.09
N LYS A 14 -6.10 -15.86 -22.30
CA LYS A 14 -6.52 -17.13 -21.70
C LYS A 14 -5.68 -18.29 -22.21
N GLU A 15 -5.41 -18.34 -23.52
CA GLU A 15 -4.56 -19.37 -24.12
C GLU A 15 -3.14 -19.31 -23.54
N GLU A 16 -2.54 -18.12 -23.43
CA GLU A 16 -1.22 -17.95 -22.80
C GLU A 16 -1.21 -18.39 -21.34
N TYR A 17 -2.20 -17.96 -20.55
CA TYR A 17 -2.26 -18.32 -19.13
C TYR A 17 -2.51 -19.82 -18.91
N ALA A 18 -3.22 -20.48 -19.83
CA ALA A 18 -3.47 -21.93 -19.77
C ALA A 18 -2.17 -22.76 -19.91
N LEU A 19 -1.09 -22.18 -20.44
CA LEU A 19 0.23 -22.82 -20.52
C LEU A 19 0.95 -22.87 -19.15
N ALA A 20 0.51 -22.08 -18.16
CA ALA A 20 1.12 -22.08 -16.85
C ALA A 20 0.76 -23.36 -16.08
N SER A 21 1.77 -24.06 -15.57
CA SER A 21 1.60 -25.28 -14.80
C SER A 21 1.16 -25.02 -13.34
N LEU A 22 1.37 -23.81 -12.85
CA LEU A 22 1.04 -23.39 -11.49
C LEU A 22 0.83 -21.88 -11.43
N GLN A 23 -0.15 -21.44 -10.66
CA GLN A 23 -0.34 -20.05 -10.23
C GLN A 23 -0.08 -19.93 -8.73
N ILE A 24 0.80 -19.00 -8.34
CA ILE A 24 1.01 -18.62 -6.95
C ILE A 24 0.13 -17.39 -6.67
N LEU A 25 -0.69 -17.48 -5.65
CA LEU A 25 -1.70 -16.49 -5.27
C LEU A 25 -1.31 -15.84 -3.93
N PRO A 26 -0.67 -14.67 -3.92
CA PRO A 26 -0.42 -13.95 -2.69
C PRO A 26 -1.72 -13.51 -2.01
N GLN A 27 -1.68 -13.29 -0.70
CA GLN A 27 -2.83 -12.78 0.04
C GLN A 27 -3.47 -11.57 -0.66
N CYS A 28 -4.79 -11.45 -0.63
CA CYS A 28 -5.59 -10.43 -1.34
C CYS A 28 -5.51 -10.51 -2.88
N HIS A 29 -5.24 -11.67 -3.43
CA HIS A 29 -5.27 -11.89 -4.88
C HIS A 29 -6.68 -11.74 -5.46
N ILE A 30 -6.74 -11.51 -6.78
CA ILE A 30 -7.97 -11.64 -7.56
C ILE A 30 -8.07 -13.07 -8.08
N VAL A 31 -9.26 -13.64 -8.01
CA VAL A 31 -9.52 -14.99 -8.53
C VAL A 31 -9.34 -14.99 -10.05
N ASN A 32 -8.56 -15.94 -10.55
CA ASN A 32 -8.40 -16.24 -11.96
C ASN A 32 -8.73 -17.72 -12.20
N ASP A 33 -9.71 -17.99 -13.05
CA ASP A 33 -10.21 -19.35 -13.29
C ASP A 33 -9.52 -20.08 -14.45
N VAL A 34 -8.62 -19.43 -15.15
CA VAL A 34 -7.91 -20.02 -16.30
C VAL A 34 -6.88 -21.06 -15.85
N ILE A 35 -6.09 -20.74 -14.83
CA ILE A 35 -5.06 -21.64 -14.31
C ILE A 35 -5.66 -22.49 -13.19
N GLN A 36 -5.71 -23.81 -13.39
CA GLN A 36 -6.39 -24.72 -12.46
C GLN A 36 -5.56 -25.08 -11.23
N ASN A 37 -4.25 -25.25 -11.40
CA ASN A 37 -3.35 -25.56 -10.29
C ASN A 37 -2.92 -24.26 -9.60
N LYS A 38 -3.38 -24.07 -8.36
CA LYS A 38 -3.19 -22.84 -7.59
C LYS A 38 -2.59 -23.13 -6.22
N LYS A 39 -1.72 -22.24 -5.76
CA LYS A 39 -1.17 -22.28 -4.39
C LYS A 39 -1.31 -20.88 -3.77
N GLU A 40 -2.07 -20.79 -2.71
CA GLU A 40 -2.17 -19.58 -1.91
C GLU A 40 -0.96 -19.45 -0.99
N VAL A 41 -0.47 -18.22 -0.85
CA VAL A 41 0.67 -17.87 0.02
C VAL A 41 0.35 -16.58 0.79
N GLY A 42 1.08 -16.34 1.87
CA GLY A 42 1.00 -15.08 2.62
C GLY A 42 1.42 -13.88 1.79
N PHE A 43 1.43 -12.69 2.42
CA PHE A 43 1.95 -11.49 1.77
C PHE A 43 3.43 -11.65 1.42
N ILE A 44 3.76 -11.18 0.21
CA ILE A 44 5.14 -10.99 -0.25
C ILE A 44 5.45 -9.51 -0.07
N ALA A 45 6.42 -9.18 0.77
CA ALA A 45 6.68 -7.82 1.17
C ALA A 45 8.17 -7.46 1.08
N ARG A 46 8.46 -6.28 0.57
CA ARG A 46 9.81 -5.72 0.65
C ARG A 46 10.00 -5.06 2.02
N LYS A 47 10.95 -5.56 2.80
CA LYS A 47 11.31 -4.96 4.09
C LYS A 47 12.23 -3.77 3.89
N GLY A 48 11.96 -2.67 4.59
CA GLY A 48 12.81 -1.50 4.70
C GLY A 48 13.63 -1.51 5.98
N LYS A 49 14.54 -0.54 6.09
CA LYS A 49 15.32 -0.26 7.30
C LYS A 49 14.70 0.90 8.03
N ASP A 50 14.72 0.86 9.36
CA ASP A 50 14.36 2.02 10.15
C ASP A 50 15.44 3.10 9.98
N VAL A 51 15.04 4.26 9.48
CA VAL A 51 15.88 5.45 9.26
C VAL A 51 15.38 6.65 10.06
N LYS A 52 14.58 6.43 11.10
CA LYS A 52 13.97 7.49 11.91
C LYS A 52 15.01 8.48 12.43
N SER A 53 16.15 8.01 12.92
CA SER A 53 17.24 8.88 13.39
C SER A 53 17.84 9.80 12.31
N ARG A 54 17.77 9.41 11.03
CA ARG A 54 18.14 10.27 9.90
C ARG A 54 17.05 11.27 9.56
N LEU A 55 15.78 10.87 9.67
CA LEU A 55 14.63 11.75 9.45
C LEU A 55 14.60 12.86 10.51
N GLU A 56 14.87 12.53 11.76
CA GLU A 56 14.91 13.50 12.87
C GLU A 56 15.99 14.58 12.71
N GLN A 57 17.00 14.36 11.84
CA GLN A 57 17.97 15.39 11.47
C GLN A 57 17.42 16.42 10.48
N VAL A 58 16.26 16.13 9.85
CA VAL A 58 15.56 17.12 9.01
C VAL A 58 14.80 18.08 9.92
N PRO A 59 15.07 19.39 9.85
CA PRO A 59 14.40 20.36 10.71
C PRO A 59 12.87 20.27 10.62
N GLY A 60 12.21 20.18 11.77
CA GLY A 60 10.74 20.14 11.85
C GLY A 60 10.12 18.75 11.90
N ILE A 61 10.91 17.65 11.85
CA ILE A 61 10.41 16.28 11.93
C ILE A 61 10.40 15.73 13.37
N SER A 62 11.36 16.14 14.22
CA SER A 62 11.48 15.61 15.59
C SER A 62 10.20 15.73 16.40
N ASP A 63 9.94 14.73 17.25
CA ASP A 63 8.85 14.68 18.24
C ASP A 63 7.43 14.76 17.66
N LYS A 64 7.27 14.45 16.38
CA LYS A 64 5.97 14.47 15.69
C LYS A 64 5.56 13.08 15.22
N THR A 65 4.25 12.88 15.07
CA THR A 65 3.71 11.70 14.39
C THR A 65 4.10 11.75 12.91
N ILE A 66 4.75 10.72 12.41
CA ILE A 66 5.23 10.63 11.03
C ILE A 66 4.18 9.91 10.17
N VAL A 67 3.59 10.63 9.24
CA VAL A 67 2.65 10.11 8.22
C VAL A 67 3.38 9.99 6.89
N PHE A 68 3.61 8.78 6.40
CA PHE A 68 4.18 8.61 5.06
C PHE A 68 3.08 8.58 4.01
N ILE A 69 3.20 9.39 2.97
CA ILE A 69 2.23 9.52 1.88
C ILE A 69 2.83 8.94 0.59
N TYR A 70 2.07 8.03 -0.05
CA TYR A 70 2.38 7.52 -1.37
C TYR A 70 1.12 7.35 -2.20
N LEU A 71 0.88 8.27 -3.12
CA LEU A 71 -0.27 8.28 -4.02
C LEU A 71 0.10 7.90 -5.45
N GLY A 72 1.37 8.05 -5.85
CA GLY A 72 1.80 7.89 -7.23
C GLY A 72 0.98 8.79 -8.16
N ASP A 73 0.55 8.25 -9.31
CA ASP A 73 -0.22 9.00 -10.32
C ASP A 73 -1.69 9.28 -9.93
N MET A 74 -2.11 8.97 -8.70
CA MET A 74 -3.51 9.10 -8.27
C MET A 74 -3.84 10.53 -7.85
N GLY A 75 -3.90 11.46 -8.81
CA GLY A 75 -4.57 12.74 -8.61
C GLY A 75 -4.00 13.65 -7.50
N ALA A 76 -2.69 13.55 -7.21
CA ALA A 76 -2.03 14.39 -6.20
C ALA A 76 -2.29 15.90 -6.40
N GLN A 77 -2.57 16.29 -7.65
CA GLN A 77 -2.91 17.68 -8.01
C GLN A 77 -4.27 18.14 -7.51
N SER A 78 -5.19 17.21 -7.22
CA SER A 78 -6.54 17.50 -6.73
C SER A 78 -6.63 17.54 -5.21
N VAL A 79 -5.54 17.22 -4.52
CA VAL A 79 -5.49 17.20 -3.06
C VAL A 79 -5.24 18.61 -2.51
N GLN A 80 -5.98 18.98 -1.49
CA GLN A 80 -5.85 20.28 -0.81
C GLN A 80 -4.78 20.21 0.29
N TRP A 81 -3.53 20.04 -0.13
CA TRP A 81 -2.38 19.81 0.75
C TRP A 81 -2.19 20.87 1.84
N GLU A 82 -2.58 22.11 1.57
CA GLU A 82 -2.52 23.23 2.51
C GLU A 82 -3.28 22.97 3.82
N ASN A 83 -4.32 22.14 3.78
CA ASN A 83 -5.11 21.83 4.97
C ASN A 83 -4.35 20.96 5.99
N LEU A 84 -3.27 20.27 5.57
CA LEU A 84 -2.41 19.53 6.49
C LEU A 84 -1.66 20.44 7.48
N GLN A 85 -1.48 21.72 7.19
CA GLN A 85 -0.80 22.66 8.08
C GLN A 85 -1.47 22.79 9.45
N GLN A 86 -2.76 22.49 9.55
CA GLN A 86 -3.53 22.55 10.80
C GLN A 86 -3.11 21.41 11.78
N LEU A 87 -2.46 20.37 11.28
CA LEU A 87 -2.03 19.20 12.06
C LEU A 87 -0.60 19.40 12.56
N GLU A 88 -0.43 20.32 13.53
CA GLU A 88 0.89 20.80 13.98
C GLU A 88 1.71 19.71 14.70
N ASP A 89 1.06 18.71 15.30
CA ASP A 89 1.69 17.56 15.95
C ASP A 89 2.04 16.42 14.99
N MET A 90 1.81 16.62 13.70
CA MET A 90 2.09 15.65 12.64
C MET A 90 3.06 16.20 11.61
N VAL A 91 3.83 15.30 11.00
CA VAL A 91 4.67 15.58 9.85
C VAL A 91 4.34 14.59 8.74
N PHE A 92 4.24 15.10 7.55
CA PHE A 92 3.90 14.35 6.35
C PHE A 92 5.13 14.20 5.47
N LEU A 93 5.45 12.97 5.10
CA LEU A 93 6.61 12.64 4.28
C LEU A 93 6.16 12.02 2.97
N THR A 94 6.74 12.44 1.87
CA THR A 94 6.51 11.81 0.56
C THR A 94 7.78 11.86 -0.29
N ARG A 95 7.82 11.06 -1.35
CA ARG A 95 8.78 11.20 -2.45
C ARG A 95 8.11 11.64 -3.75
N ASP A 96 6.78 11.68 -3.76
CA ASP A 96 6.05 12.14 -4.94
C ASP A 96 6.18 13.66 -5.06
N PRO A 97 6.40 14.21 -6.26
CA PRO A 97 6.45 15.66 -6.45
C PRO A 97 5.09 16.28 -6.12
N LEU A 98 5.09 17.33 -5.34
CA LEU A 98 3.88 18.03 -4.92
C LEU A 98 3.78 19.41 -5.57
N PRO A 99 2.57 19.86 -5.88
CA PRO A 99 2.36 21.14 -6.55
C PRO A 99 2.54 22.37 -5.64
N LYS A 100 2.62 22.16 -4.30
CA LYS A 100 2.66 23.25 -3.30
C LYS A 100 3.61 22.94 -2.16
N ASN A 101 4.20 24.01 -1.59
CA ASN A 101 4.95 23.92 -0.34
C ASN A 101 4.00 24.04 0.85
N VAL A 102 4.06 23.07 1.75
CA VAL A 102 3.25 22.98 2.97
C VAL A 102 4.21 22.82 4.15
N ALA A 103 4.04 23.58 5.22
CA ALA A 103 5.04 23.73 6.28
C ALA A 103 5.43 22.41 6.98
N ASN A 104 4.47 21.48 7.14
CA ASN A 104 4.69 20.17 7.77
C ASN A 104 4.67 19.01 6.78
N LEU A 105 4.86 19.27 5.48
CA LEU A 105 4.90 18.26 4.41
C LEU A 105 6.25 18.34 3.68
N PHE A 106 7.02 17.27 3.75
CA PHE A 106 8.38 17.19 3.23
C PHE A 106 8.46 16.24 2.05
N VAL A 107 8.95 16.75 0.92
CA VAL A 107 9.29 15.93 -0.25
C VAL A 107 10.74 15.49 -0.10
N LEU A 108 10.94 14.19 0.12
CA LEU A 108 12.26 13.59 0.32
C LEU A 108 12.84 13.09 -1.01
N ASP A 109 14.15 13.16 -1.13
CA ASP A 109 14.87 12.70 -2.31
C ASP A 109 15.19 11.20 -2.31
N ASP A 110 15.90 10.72 -3.31
CA ASP A 110 16.23 9.31 -3.56
C ASP A 110 17.22 8.71 -2.54
N ARG A 111 17.81 9.51 -1.66
CA ARG A 111 18.59 9.02 -0.50
C ARG A 111 17.73 8.28 0.52
N PHE A 112 16.41 8.45 0.46
CA PHE A 112 15.43 7.75 1.28
C PHE A 112 14.61 6.79 0.40
N LEU A 113 14.75 5.49 0.62
CA LEU A 113 13.97 4.50 -0.12
C LEU A 113 12.52 4.45 0.38
N TYR A 114 11.56 4.16 -0.50
CA TYR A 114 10.14 4.06 -0.12
C TYR A 114 9.91 3.11 1.05
N GLN A 115 10.50 1.93 1.00
CA GLN A 115 10.34 0.93 2.05
C GLN A 115 10.94 1.38 3.39
N ASP A 116 12.02 2.17 3.37
CA ASP A 116 12.66 2.70 4.58
C ASP A 116 11.80 3.80 5.21
N LEU A 117 11.15 4.62 4.39
CA LEU A 117 10.19 5.64 4.85
C LEU A 117 8.96 4.99 5.48
N ILE A 118 8.44 3.92 4.85
CA ILE A 118 7.35 3.13 5.43
C ILE A 118 7.78 2.53 6.78
N ALA A 119 8.96 1.92 6.85
CA ALA A 119 9.48 1.33 8.08
C ALA A 119 9.60 2.35 9.23
N SER A 120 9.93 3.60 8.90
CA SER A 120 10.22 4.69 9.84
C SER A 120 8.99 5.56 10.17
N SER A 121 7.88 5.40 9.45
CA SER A 121 6.64 6.15 9.72
C SER A 121 5.82 5.50 10.84
N ASP A 122 4.87 6.26 11.39
CA ASP A 122 3.90 5.75 12.35
C ASP A 122 2.64 5.22 11.65
N ILE A 123 2.32 5.78 10.49
CA ILE A 123 1.16 5.42 9.66
C ILE A 123 1.46 5.67 8.17
N VAL A 124 0.81 4.92 7.30
CA VAL A 124 0.95 5.06 5.84
C VAL A 124 -0.37 5.51 5.22
N CYS A 125 -0.34 6.63 4.49
CA CYS A 125 -1.44 7.12 3.68
C CYS A 125 -1.17 6.80 2.21
N THR A 126 -2.02 5.96 1.58
CA THR A 126 -1.73 5.42 0.24
C THR A 126 -2.99 5.11 -0.55
N LYS A 127 -2.82 4.91 -1.85
CA LYS A 127 -3.87 4.42 -2.77
C LYS A 127 -4.21 2.92 -2.63
N ALA A 128 -3.76 2.26 -1.58
CA ALA A 128 -3.96 0.83 -1.32
C ALA A 128 -3.45 -0.10 -2.44
N GLY A 129 -2.29 0.21 -3.03
CA GLY A 129 -1.60 -0.73 -3.93
C GLY A 129 -0.91 -1.86 -3.14
N TYR A 130 -0.95 -3.10 -3.67
CA TYR A 130 -0.44 -4.30 -3.00
C TYR A 130 0.95 -4.12 -2.38
N SER A 131 1.93 -3.65 -3.16
CA SER A 131 3.33 -3.53 -2.71
C SER A 131 3.50 -2.56 -1.54
N THR A 132 2.74 -1.45 -1.52
CA THR A 132 2.79 -0.49 -0.42
C THR A 132 2.12 -1.05 0.83
N LEU A 133 0.96 -1.71 0.67
CA LEU A 133 0.25 -2.33 1.79
C LEU A 133 1.06 -3.46 2.42
N SER A 134 1.58 -4.39 1.61
CA SER A 134 2.39 -5.50 2.12
C SER A 134 3.64 -5.01 2.86
N THR A 135 4.29 -3.95 2.34
CA THR A 135 5.43 -3.31 3.02
C THR A 135 5.00 -2.66 4.34
N ALA A 136 3.89 -1.93 4.37
CA ALA A 136 3.37 -1.32 5.59
C ALA A 136 3.08 -2.38 6.66
N PHE A 137 2.41 -3.46 6.28
CA PHE A 137 2.09 -4.56 7.19
C PHE A 137 3.33 -5.29 7.69
N ALA A 138 4.38 -5.43 6.86
CA ALA A 138 5.66 -6.03 7.27
C ALA A 138 6.40 -5.22 8.34
N HIS A 139 6.04 -3.95 8.49
CA HIS A 139 6.56 -3.04 9.51
C HIS A 139 5.53 -2.66 10.57
N ASP A 140 4.45 -3.44 10.71
CA ASP A 140 3.39 -3.22 11.68
C ASP A 140 2.72 -1.84 11.57
N LYS A 141 2.71 -1.22 10.37
CA LYS A 141 2.16 0.12 10.15
C LYS A 141 0.69 0.04 9.74
N PRO A 142 -0.20 0.73 10.45
CA PRO A 142 -1.58 0.90 9.99
C PRO A 142 -1.63 1.75 8.72
N VAL A 143 -2.71 1.57 7.96
CA VAL A 143 -2.85 2.23 6.66
C VAL A 143 -4.14 3.03 6.60
N ILE A 144 -4.06 4.19 5.94
CA ILE A 144 -5.22 4.96 5.50
C ILE A 144 -5.22 5.00 3.97
N SER A 145 -6.39 4.80 3.37
CA SER A 145 -6.58 4.90 1.93
C SER A 145 -7.91 5.55 1.60
N CYS A 146 -8.06 6.02 0.37
CA CYS A 146 -9.37 6.44 -0.16
C CYS A 146 -10.01 5.32 -0.97
N SER A 147 -11.33 5.42 -1.16
CA SER A 147 -12.07 4.52 -2.04
C SER A 147 -11.59 4.62 -3.49
N ARG A 148 -11.49 3.48 -4.17
CA ARG A 148 -11.08 3.34 -5.57
C ARG A 148 -12.02 2.37 -6.30
N GLU A 149 -13.24 2.79 -6.53
CA GLU A 149 -14.29 1.92 -7.10
C GLU A 149 -13.95 1.35 -8.48
N ASN A 150 -13.15 2.07 -9.27
CA ASN A 150 -12.73 1.65 -10.61
C ASN A 150 -11.43 0.79 -10.64
N PHE A 151 -10.92 0.41 -9.48
CA PHE A 151 -9.72 -0.44 -9.37
C PHE A 151 -10.08 -1.79 -8.79
N HIS A 152 -10.06 -2.82 -9.63
CA HIS A 152 -10.62 -4.13 -9.31
C HIS A 152 -9.99 -4.81 -8.08
N GLU A 153 -8.68 -4.66 -7.90
CA GLU A 153 -7.96 -5.20 -6.73
C GLU A 153 -8.32 -4.48 -5.42
N PHE A 154 -8.87 -3.26 -5.49
CA PHE A 154 -9.13 -2.47 -4.30
C PHE A 154 -10.12 -3.15 -3.35
N ALA A 155 -11.14 -3.82 -3.88
CA ALA A 155 -12.16 -4.48 -3.07
C ALA A 155 -11.56 -5.52 -2.11
N THR A 156 -10.65 -6.37 -2.60
CA THR A 156 -10.00 -7.41 -1.79
C THR A 156 -9.12 -6.80 -0.69
N MET A 157 -8.39 -5.73 -1.02
CA MET A 157 -7.55 -5.01 -0.06
C MET A 157 -8.37 -4.29 1.01
N ARG A 158 -9.44 -3.58 0.59
CA ARG A 158 -10.37 -2.90 1.50
C ARG A 158 -10.98 -3.87 2.51
N ASP A 159 -11.54 -4.97 2.01
CA ASP A 159 -12.23 -5.95 2.83
C ASP A 159 -11.24 -6.60 3.81
N TYR A 160 -10.04 -6.95 3.36
CA TYR A 160 -8.99 -7.48 4.21
C TYR A 160 -8.58 -6.51 5.33
N MET A 161 -8.35 -5.23 4.99
CA MET A 161 -7.99 -4.21 5.99
C MET A 161 -9.09 -4.01 7.02
N SER A 162 -10.34 -4.01 6.57
CA SER A 162 -11.52 -3.87 7.44
C SER A 162 -11.66 -5.04 8.40
N ASP A 163 -11.63 -6.27 7.87
CA ASP A 163 -11.79 -7.50 8.65
C ASP A 163 -10.71 -7.67 9.72
N LYS A 164 -9.48 -7.31 9.38
CA LYS A 164 -8.33 -7.38 10.30
C LYS A 164 -8.19 -6.17 11.21
N GLN A 165 -8.93 -5.09 10.96
CA GLN A 165 -8.79 -3.81 11.67
C GLN A 165 -7.32 -3.34 11.68
N ILE A 166 -6.74 -3.21 10.48
CA ILE A 166 -5.35 -2.81 10.26
C ILE A 166 -5.22 -1.58 9.35
N GLY A 167 -6.34 -1.04 8.89
CA GLY A 167 -6.40 0.16 8.08
C GLY A 167 -7.81 0.74 8.01
N LEU A 168 -7.89 1.94 7.44
CA LEU A 168 -9.14 2.68 7.21
C LEU A 168 -9.27 3.08 5.75
N ILE A 169 -10.49 3.07 5.25
CA ILE A 169 -10.83 3.66 3.97
C ILE A 169 -11.62 4.93 4.22
N MET A 170 -11.07 6.05 3.80
CA MET A 170 -11.73 7.34 3.84
C MET A 170 -12.68 7.51 2.67
N ASP A 171 -13.72 8.31 2.86
CA ASP A 171 -14.48 8.90 1.75
C ASP A 171 -13.55 9.75 0.86
N SER A 172 -13.80 9.72 -0.46
CA SER A 172 -12.95 10.42 -1.43
C SER A 172 -12.93 11.93 -1.19
N THR A 173 -14.07 12.54 -0.84
CA THR A 173 -14.16 13.98 -0.56
C THR A 173 -13.28 14.36 0.62
N LYS A 174 -13.38 13.58 1.70
CA LYS A 174 -12.58 13.74 2.91
C LYS A 174 -11.09 13.54 2.62
N PHE A 175 -10.76 12.53 1.81
CA PHE A 175 -9.38 12.25 1.42
C PHE A 175 -8.76 13.40 0.63
N PHE A 176 -9.43 13.90 -0.40
CA PHE A 176 -8.91 14.97 -1.25
C PHE A 176 -8.91 16.35 -0.59
N SER A 177 -9.76 16.56 0.44
CA SER A 177 -9.72 17.79 1.25
C SER A 177 -8.67 17.78 2.36
N CYS A 178 -7.93 16.68 2.52
CA CYS A 178 -6.99 16.49 3.65
C CYS A 178 -7.62 16.63 5.05
N ASP A 179 -8.91 16.33 5.18
CA ASP A 179 -9.59 16.24 6.48
C ASP A 179 -9.28 14.88 7.12
N TRP A 180 -8.01 14.68 7.51
CA TRP A 180 -7.47 13.37 7.90
C TRP A 180 -7.29 13.17 9.40
N GLU A 181 -7.42 14.20 10.21
CA GLU A 181 -7.04 14.17 11.63
C GLU A 181 -7.66 13.00 12.39
N ASP A 182 -9.00 12.93 12.37
CA ASP A 182 -9.72 11.90 13.10
C ASP A 182 -9.39 10.48 12.62
N ASP A 183 -9.23 10.32 11.29
CA ASP A 183 -8.91 9.03 10.70
C ASP A 183 -7.47 8.60 11.01
N ILE A 184 -6.50 9.52 11.02
CA ILE A 184 -5.12 9.25 11.45
C ILE A 184 -5.13 8.84 12.93
N ARG A 185 -5.74 9.63 13.81
CA ARG A 185 -5.80 9.34 15.24
C ARG A 185 -6.52 8.03 15.56
N LYS A 186 -7.51 7.67 14.76
CA LYS A 186 -8.20 6.38 14.86
C LYS A 186 -7.32 5.24 14.38
N ALA A 187 -6.67 5.39 13.22
CA ALA A 187 -5.83 4.34 12.63
C ALA A 187 -4.58 4.06 13.46
N LEU A 188 -3.98 5.05 14.11
CA LEU A 188 -2.86 4.89 15.04
C LEU A 188 -3.17 3.99 16.25
N LYS A 189 -4.44 3.75 16.55
CA LYS A 189 -4.87 2.81 17.61
C LYS A 189 -4.91 1.36 17.13
N PHE A 190 -4.78 1.11 15.83
CA PHE A 190 -4.81 -0.24 15.30
C PHE A 190 -3.46 -0.94 15.53
N SER A 191 -3.53 -2.19 15.93
CA SER A 191 -2.36 -3.07 15.94
C SER A 191 -2.36 -3.94 14.70
N VAL A 192 -1.29 -3.90 13.93
CA VAL A 192 -1.08 -4.75 12.75
C VAL A 192 -0.37 -6.05 13.12
N LYS A 193 0.49 -5.97 14.15
CA LYS A 193 1.35 -7.07 14.59
C LYS A 193 0.58 -8.36 14.85
N GLY A 194 1.00 -9.43 14.19
CA GLY A 194 0.44 -10.77 14.33
C GLY A 194 -0.91 -10.99 13.63
N LYS A 195 -1.46 -10.00 12.93
CA LYS A 195 -2.73 -10.12 12.19
C LYS A 195 -2.59 -10.50 10.73
N VAL A 196 -1.38 -10.37 10.19
CA VAL A 196 -1.10 -10.51 8.75
C VAL A 196 -0.10 -11.63 8.52
N PRO A 197 -0.36 -12.60 7.63
CA PRO A 197 0.60 -13.64 7.27
C PRO A 197 1.68 -13.03 6.35
N LEU A 198 2.91 -12.92 6.85
CA LEU A 198 4.05 -12.28 6.16
C LEU A 198 5.11 -13.30 5.71
N ASN A 199 4.70 -14.55 5.52
CA ASN A 199 5.55 -15.67 5.17
C ASN A 199 5.50 -16.05 3.67
N GLY A 200 4.87 -15.22 2.84
CA GLY A 200 4.65 -15.52 1.42
C GLY A 200 5.93 -15.75 0.65
N GLU A 201 7.01 -15.02 0.94
CA GLU A 201 8.32 -15.21 0.31
C GLU A 201 8.89 -16.61 0.59
N ASP A 202 8.89 -17.04 1.86
CA ASP A 202 9.37 -18.36 2.26
C ASP A 202 8.53 -19.49 1.66
N GLU A 203 7.21 -19.29 1.56
CA GLU A 203 6.29 -20.26 0.97
C GLU A 203 6.52 -20.39 -0.54
N VAL A 204 6.70 -19.27 -1.24
CA VAL A 204 7.05 -19.27 -2.68
C VAL A 204 8.37 -19.99 -2.92
N MET A 205 9.41 -19.72 -2.12
CA MET A 205 10.70 -20.37 -2.26
C MET A 205 10.58 -21.90 -2.10
N LYS A 206 9.82 -22.39 -1.12
CA LYS A 206 9.55 -23.82 -0.96
C LYS A 206 8.83 -24.45 -2.16
N ILE A 207 7.85 -23.74 -2.72
CA ILE A 207 7.12 -24.19 -3.91
C ILE A 207 8.08 -24.33 -5.10
N ILE A 208 8.91 -23.31 -5.33
CA ILE A 208 9.89 -23.30 -6.43
C ILE A 208 10.91 -24.42 -6.24
N ASP A 209 11.44 -24.60 -5.04
CA ASP A 209 12.37 -25.67 -4.70
C ASP A 209 11.79 -27.06 -4.99
N CYS A 210 10.52 -27.28 -4.69
CA CYS A 210 9.84 -28.54 -5.00
C CYS A 210 9.72 -28.78 -6.51
N ILE A 211 9.44 -27.74 -7.30
CA ILE A 211 9.33 -27.85 -8.77
C ILE A 211 10.68 -28.15 -9.40
N LEU A 212 11.77 -27.54 -8.89
CA LEU A 212 13.11 -27.72 -9.46
C LEU A 212 13.77 -29.07 -9.11
N LYS A 213 13.29 -29.74 -8.07
CA LYS A 213 13.83 -31.04 -7.59
C LYS A 213 13.02 -32.24 -8.06
N GLY A 214 11.83 -32.05 -8.60
CA GLY A 214 10.95 -33.10 -9.13
C GLY A 214 11.11 -33.28 -10.60
#